data_97347225e4eee3ad4ef1c40118a13df5
#
_entry.id   97347225e4eee3ad4ef1c40118a13df5
#
_cell.length_a   1.000
_cell.length_b   1.000
_cell.length_c   1.000
_cell.angle_alpha   90.00
_cell.angle_beta   90.00
_cell.angle_gamma   90.00
#
_symmetry.space_group_name_H-M   'P 1'
#
loop_
_entity.id
_entity.type
_entity.pdbx_description
1 polymer ?
#
loop_
_entity_poly.entity_id
_entity_poly.type
_entity_poly.pdbx_seq_one_letter_code
_entity_poly.pdbx_strand_id
1 'polypeptide(L)'
;MRAPASAPRLAWLLACAAVLLALAGCATLQSVTSDVSSYSHWPEGRRPSTYAFERLPSQQANPAEQDAVEAAARDALAQAGFTEAADPASADVSVQVSSRLTRVDYEDPFYWHGGYWWGPGWGPWWGPSFSMNYTTPRYQREVALLIRDRASGAVLYETRAANQSLGAGDTKTLAAMFAAALKDFPHTAVNPRSITVPLAGS
;
A
#
# COMPACT_ATOMS: atom_id res chain seq x y z
N MET A 1 -49.97 -18.60 -42.75
CA MET A 1 -48.74 -18.97 -42.07
C MET A 1 -47.99 -17.67 -41.70
N ARG A 2 -48.02 -17.32 -40.43
CA ARG A 2 -47.31 -16.10 -39.92
C ARG A 2 -45.98 -16.51 -39.32
N ALA A 3 -44.89 -15.97 -39.83
CA ALA A 3 -43.55 -16.19 -39.30
C ALA A 3 -43.37 -15.45 -37.96
N PRO A 4 -42.64 -16.00 -36.98
CA PRO A 4 -42.43 -15.35 -35.71
C PRO A 4 -41.37 -14.24 -35.81
N ALA A 5 -41.78 -12.97 -35.58
CA ALA A 5 -40.96 -11.77 -35.67
C ALA A 5 -40.17 -11.45 -34.34
N SER A 6 -39.79 -12.47 -33.58
CA SER A 6 -39.18 -12.26 -32.24
C SER A 6 -37.66 -12.54 -32.15
N ALA A 7 -37.05 -13.09 -33.19
CA ALA A 7 -35.64 -13.47 -33.19
C ALA A 7 -34.63 -12.27 -33.08
N PRO A 8 -34.83 -11.13 -33.76
CA PRO A 8 -33.83 -10.05 -33.72
C PRO A 8 -33.77 -9.33 -32.36
N ARG A 9 -34.89 -9.23 -31.63
CA ARG A 9 -34.92 -8.56 -30.31
C ARG A 9 -34.18 -9.34 -29.24
N LEU A 10 -34.25 -10.67 -29.26
CA LEU A 10 -33.58 -11.54 -28.33
C LEU A 10 -32.03 -11.50 -28.55
N ALA A 11 -31.60 -11.49 -29.80
CA ALA A 11 -30.20 -11.37 -30.17
C ALA A 11 -29.60 -10.01 -29.72
N TRP A 12 -30.35 -8.91 -29.84
CA TRP A 12 -29.97 -7.60 -29.38
C TRP A 12 -29.83 -7.54 -27.85
N LEU A 13 -30.77 -8.14 -27.11
CA LEU A 13 -30.73 -8.20 -25.65
C LEU A 13 -29.54 -9.02 -25.15
N LEU A 14 -29.24 -10.13 -25.80
CA LEU A 14 -28.07 -10.96 -25.48
C LEU A 14 -26.74 -10.23 -25.79
N ALA A 15 -26.68 -9.49 -26.90
CA ALA A 15 -25.51 -8.68 -27.24
C ALA A 15 -25.28 -7.54 -26.22
N CYS A 16 -26.34 -6.83 -25.81
CA CYS A 16 -26.27 -5.81 -24.77
C CYS A 16 -25.85 -6.38 -23.41
N ALA A 17 -26.37 -7.54 -23.03
CA ALA A 17 -26.00 -8.22 -21.80
C ALA A 17 -24.52 -8.67 -21.82
N ALA A 18 -24.01 -9.16 -22.94
CA ALA A 18 -22.63 -9.54 -23.11
C ALA A 18 -21.67 -8.32 -23.03
N VAL A 19 -22.05 -7.18 -23.58
CA VAL A 19 -21.30 -5.93 -23.49
C VAL A 19 -21.28 -5.40 -22.06
N LEU A 20 -22.42 -5.46 -21.34
CA LEU A 20 -22.49 -5.05 -19.94
C LEU A 20 -21.63 -5.96 -19.03
N LEU A 21 -21.59 -7.26 -19.28
CA LEU A 21 -20.74 -8.21 -18.57
C LEU A 21 -19.24 -7.98 -18.87
N ALA A 22 -18.89 -7.60 -20.10
CA ALA A 22 -17.52 -7.28 -20.48
C ALA A 22 -17.02 -5.97 -19.85
N LEU A 23 -17.92 -4.98 -19.67
CA LEU A 23 -17.60 -3.72 -18.98
C LEU A 23 -17.45 -3.88 -17.44
N ALA A 24 -18.12 -4.85 -16.84
CA ALA A 24 -17.97 -5.14 -15.42
C ALA A 24 -16.63 -5.82 -15.06
N GLY A 25 -15.89 -6.35 -16.05
CA GLY A 25 -14.62 -7.06 -15.85
C GLY A 25 -13.37 -6.19 -15.70
N CYS A 26 -13.46 -4.87 -15.86
CA CYS A 26 -12.31 -3.95 -15.75
C CYS A 26 -12.24 -3.21 -14.41
N ALA A 27 -12.64 -3.84 -13.30
CA ALA A 27 -12.20 -3.37 -12.00
C ALA A 27 -10.68 -3.62 -11.90
N THR A 28 -9.87 -2.61 -12.19
CA THR A 28 -8.43 -2.66 -11.96
C THR A 28 -8.23 -2.86 -10.46
N LEU A 29 -7.87 -4.07 -10.06
CA LEU A 29 -7.48 -4.38 -8.69
C LEU A 29 -6.22 -3.55 -8.38
N GLN A 30 -6.43 -2.38 -7.83
CA GLN A 30 -5.32 -1.57 -7.34
C GLN A 30 -4.71 -2.31 -6.14
N SER A 31 -3.41 -2.49 -6.15
CA SER A 31 -2.67 -3.16 -5.09
C SER A 31 -1.45 -2.36 -4.67
N VAL A 32 -1.04 -2.57 -3.43
CA VAL A 32 0.18 -2.00 -2.87
C VAL A 32 1.17 -3.12 -2.61
N THR A 33 2.37 -2.99 -3.16
CA THR A 33 3.49 -3.88 -2.86
C THR A 33 4.40 -3.18 -1.87
N SER A 34 4.70 -3.85 -0.77
CA SER A 34 5.56 -3.34 0.30
C SER A 34 6.66 -4.33 0.61
N ASP A 35 7.86 -3.83 0.87
CA ASP A 35 8.96 -4.62 1.42
C ASP A 35 8.82 -4.66 2.95
N VAL A 36 8.60 -5.85 3.47
CA VAL A 36 8.27 -6.10 4.88
C VAL A 36 9.43 -6.76 5.59
N SER A 37 9.73 -6.28 6.78
CA SER A 37 10.63 -6.92 7.75
C SER A 37 9.91 -7.08 9.07
N SER A 38 9.93 -8.30 9.63
CA SER A 38 9.27 -8.63 10.90
C SER A 38 10.19 -9.42 11.82
N TYR A 39 10.10 -9.12 13.11
CA TYR A 39 10.86 -9.76 14.18
C TYR A 39 9.88 -10.16 15.29
N SER A 40 9.89 -11.41 15.67
CA SER A 40 8.95 -11.97 16.64
C SER A 40 9.66 -12.60 17.82
N HIS A 41 9.21 -12.24 19.01
CA HIS A 41 9.41 -12.94 20.27
C HIS A 41 8.05 -13.37 20.85
N TRP A 42 7.07 -13.58 19.96
CA TRP A 42 5.73 -14.00 20.39
C TRP A 42 5.79 -15.36 21.04
N PRO A 43 5.30 -15.50 22.30
CA PRO A 43 5.37 -16.79 23.03
C PRO A 43 4.56 -17.87 22.30
N GLU A 44 5.14 -19.05 22.21
CA GLU A 44 4.48 -20.20 21.61
C GLU A 44 3.15 -20.52 22.35
N GLY A 45 2.10 -20.73 21.58
CA GLY A 45 0.75 -20.99 22.12
C GLY A 45 0.00 -19.76 22.65
N ARG A 46 0.61 -18.59 22.76
CA ARG A 46 -0.08 -17.35 23.10
C ARG A 46 -0.99 -16.93 21.96
N ARG A 47 -2.27 -16.69 22.25
CA ARG A 47 -3.21 -16.11 21.28
C ARG A 47 -3.17 -14.59 21.35
N PRO A 48 -3.45 -13.89 20.22
CA PRO A 48 -3.75 -12.48 20.25
C PRO A 48 -4.88 -12.18 21.23
N SER A 49 -4.81 -11.02 21.88
CA SER A 49 -5.72 -10.63 22.95
C SER A 49 -6.12 -9.16 22.80
N THR A 50 -6.49 -8.52 23.89
CA THR A 50 -6.86 -7.11 23.89
C THR A 50 -5.64 -6.21 23.76
N TYR A 51 -5.76 -5.13 22.96
CA TYR A 51 -4.72 -4.13 22.80
C TYR A 51 -5.22 -2.73 23.09
N ALA A 52 -4.29 -1.83 23.42
CA ALA A 52 -4.49 -0.40 23.41
C ALA A 52 -3.34 0.27 22.67
N PHE A 53 -3.66 1.35 21.93
CA PHE A 53 -2.61 2.16 21.31
C PHE A 53 -1.79 2.91 22.37
N GLU A 54 -0.49 2.93 22.16
CA GLU A 54 0.48 3.69 22.95
C GLU A 54 1.13 4.74 22.05
N ARG A 55 1.12 6.01 22.50
CA ARG A 55 1.63 7.14 21.74
C ARG A 55 2.87 7.72 22.39
N LEU A 56 3.90 7.94 21.58
CA LEU A 56 5.06 8.74 21.99
C LEU A 56 4.68 10.22 22.19
N PRO A 57 5.46 11.00 22.97
CA PRO A 57 5.20 12.43 23.13
C PRO A 57 5.11 13.20 21.81
N SER A 58 5.91 12.85 20.80
CA SER A 58 5.87 13.45 19.47
C SER A 58 4.55 13.15 18.72
N GLN A 59 3.98 11.97 18.92
CA GLN A 59 2.70 11.57 18.33
C GLN A 59 1.52 12.24 19.05
N GLN A 60 1.64 12.46 20.34
CA GLN A 60 0.65 13.20 21.12
C GLN A 60 0.60 14.68 20.72
N ALA A 61 1.70 15.24 20.22
CA ALA A 61 1.76 16.62 19.73
C ALA A 61 0.95 16.82 18.41
N ASN A 62 0.72 15.74 17.65
CA ASN A 62 -0.02 15.75 16.38
C ASN A 62 -1.16 14.72 16.41
N PRO A 63 -2.18 14.89 17.25
CA PRO A 63 -3.18 13.86 17.51
C PRO A 63 -3.99 13.48 16.26
N ALA A 64 -4.35 14.44 15.40
CA ALA A 64 -5.16 14.18 14.21
C ALA A 64 -4.42 13.29 13.19
N GLU A 65 -3.12 13.49 13.02
CA GLU A 65 -2.29 12.63 12.15
C GLU A 65 -2.17 11.23 12.75
N GLN A 66 -1.92 11.13 14.05
CA GLN A 66 -1.79 9.86 14.74
C GLN A 66 -3.12 9.07 14.74
N ASP A 67 -4.26 9.74 14.94
CA ASP A 67 -5.59 9.13 14.84
C ASP A 67 -5.83 8.47 13.47
N ALA A 68 -5.39 9.11 12.39
CA ALA A 68 -5.50 8.56 11.04
C ALA A 68 -4.60 7.32 10.84
N VAL A 69 -3.40 7.32 11.41
CA VAL A 69 -2.48 6.18 11.36
C VAL A 69 -3.03 4.99 12.14
N GLU A 70 -3.55 5.23 13.35
CA GLU A 70 -4.17 4.21 14.19
C GLU A 70 -5.43 3.65 13.55
N ALA A 71 -6.27 4.51 12.95
CA ALA A 71 -7.47 4.08 12.22
C ALA A 71 -7.11 3.13 11.06
N ALA A 72 -6.02 3.42 10.33
CA ALA A 72 -5.56 2.56 9.24
C ALA A 72 -5.01 1.21 9.72
N ALA A 73 -4.51 1.12 10.95
CA ALA A 73 -3.95 -0.11 11.50
C ALA A 73 -5.02 -1.05 12.11
N ARG A 74 -6.20 -0.52 12.50
CA ARG A 74 -7.24 -1.30 13.22
C ARG A 74 -7.67 -2.56 12.50
N ASP A 75 -7.96 -2.48 11.20
CA ASP A 75 -8.44 -3.62 10.42
C ASP A 75 -7.35 -4.71 10.31
N ALA A 76 -6.10 -4.32 10.16
CA ALA A 76 -4.98 -5.25 10.11
C ALA A 76 -4.76 -5.96 11.46
N LEU A 77 -4.89 -5.23 12.58
CA LEU A 77 -4.83 -5.80 13.93
C LEU A 77 -6.00 -6.74 14.18
N ALA A 78 -7.22 -6.40 13.77
CA ALA A 78 -8.38 -7.27 13.87
C ALA A 78 -8.21 -8.57 13.06
N GLN A 79 -7.67 -8.48 11.85
CA GLN A 79 -7.35 -9.66 11.02
C GLN A 79 -6.25 -10.53 11.65
N ALA A 80 -5.31 -9.93 12.38
CA ALA A 80 -4.30 -10.66 13.15
C ALA A 80 -4.86 -11.28 14.46
N GLY A 81 -6.15 -11.03 14.76
CA GLY A 81 -6.87 -11.61 15.91
C GLY A 81 -6.88 -10.76 17.16
N PHE A 82 -6.42 -9.51 17.10
CA PHE A 82 -6.47 -8.58 18.23
C PHE A 82 -7.82 -7.88 18.33
N THR A 83 -8.21 -7.50 19.54
CA THR A 83 -9.42 -6.70 19.82
C THR A 83 -9.03 -5.44 20.59
N GLU A 84 -9.49 -4.28 20.16
CA GLU A 84 -9.23 -3.03 20.89
C GLU A 84 -9.94 -3.05 22.23
N ALA A 85 -9.23 -2.77 23.32
CA ALA A 85 -9.77 -2.76 24.65
C ALA A 85 -10.71 -1.57 24.87
N ALA A 86 -11.87 -1.79 25.49
CA ALA A 86 -12.79 -0.70 25.83
C ALA A 86 -12.17 0.29 26.82
N ASP A 87 -11.40 -0.22 27.78
CA ASP A 87 -10.55 0.56 28.69
C ASP A 87 -9.08 0.29 28.34
N PRO A 88 -8.33 1.31 27.89
CA PRO A 88 -6.92 1.16 27.57
C PRO A 88 -6.09 0.62 28.74
N ALA A 89 -6.49 0.86 29.99
CA ALA A 89 -5.76 0.35 31.15
C ALA A 89 -5.86 -1.17 31.32
N SER A 90 -6.93 -1.78 30.79
CA SER A 90 -7.19 -3.23 30.87
C SER A 90 -6.62 -4.04 29.71
N ALA A 91 -5.96 -3.41 28.73
CA ALA A 91 -5.38 -4.08 27.59
C ALA A 91 -4.20 -5.00 28.00
N ASP A 92 -4.11 -6.17 27.36
CA ASP A 92 -3.02 -7.13 27.60
C ASP A 92 -1.70 -6.71 26.93
N VAL A 93 -1.83 -6.05 25.76
CA VAL A 93 -0.67 -5.56 25.02
C VAL A 93 -0.83 -4.09 24.68
N SER A 94 0.29 -3.37 24.56
CA SER A 94 0.32 -2.06 23.95
C SER A 94 0.79 -2.17 22.51
N VAL A 95 0.17 -1.37 21.61
CA VAL A 95 0.49 -1.31 20.19
C VAL A 95 0.90 0.11 19.86
N GLN A 96 2.12 0.28 19.41
CA GLN A 96 2.62 1.54 18.89
C GLN A 96 2.68 1.44 17.37
N VAL A 97 2.06 2.39 16.68
CA VAL A 97 2.08 2.50 15.22
C VAL A 97 2.65 3.84 14.79
N SER A 98 3.36 3.84 13.68
CA SER A 98 3.86 5.08 13.07
C SER A 98 3.84 5.01 11.56
N SER A 99 3.78 6.17 10.92
CA SER A 99 3.90 6.32 9.47
C SER A 99 4.87 7.46 9.16
N ARG A 100 5.73 7.24 8.18
CA ARG A 100 6.63 8.26 7.64
C ARG A 100 6.44 8.34 6.13
N LEU A 101 6.29 9.56 5.61
CA LEU A 101 6.29 9.86 4.19
C LEU A 101 7.50 10.73 3.86
N THR A 102 8.37 10.26 2.97
CA THR A 102 9.53 11.00 2.49
C THR A 102 9.40 11.19 0.98
N ARG A 103 9.51 12.42 0.52
CA ARG A 103 9.62 12.71 -0.91
C ARG A 103 11.09 12.64 -1.30
N VAL A 104 11.38 11.87 -2.34
CA VAL A 104 12.71 11.73 -2.92
C VAL A 104 12.61 12.16 -4.37
N ASP A 105 13.30 13.22 -4.73
CA ASP A 105 13.33 13.72 -6.10
C ASP A 105 14.49 13.02 -6.82
N TYR A 106 14.16 12.22 -7.85
CA TYR A 106 15.15 11.59 -8.72
C TYR A 106 15.36 12.50 -9.93
N GLU A 107 16.60 12.89 -10.16
CA GLU A 107 17.01 13.56 -11.39
C GLU A 107 17.35 12.49 -12.42
N ASP A 108 16.48 12.29 -13.41
CA ASP A 108 16.78 11.47 -14.58
C ASP A 108 17.40 12.38 -15.65
N PRO A 109 18.70 12.26 -15.93
CA PRO A 109 19.30 12.98 -17.03
C PRO A 109 18.83 12.37 -18.36
N PHE A 110 17.87 13.01 -18.99
CA PHE A 110 17.48 12.63 -20.35
C PHE A 110 18.45 13.25 -21.35
N TYR A 111 19.36 12.44 -21.88
CA TYR A 111 20.23 12.82 -22.98
C TYR A 111 19.58 12.43 -24.32
N TRP A 112 19.05 13.40 -25.03
CA TRP A 112 18.65 13.19 -26.42
C TRP A 112 19.86 13.46 -27.29
N HIS A 113 20.52 12.39 -27.80
CA HIS A 113 21.48 12.50 -28.86
C HIS A 113 20.71 12.65 -30.16
N GLY A 114 20.73 13.87 -30.75
CA GLY A 114 20.20 14.14 -32.08
C GLY A 114 20.83 13.15 -33.07
N GLY A 115 20.00 12.27 -33.66
CA GLY A 115 20.45 11.30 -34.64
C GLY A 115 20.99 11.99 -35.88
N TYR A 116 22.04 11.46 -36.48
CA TYR A 116 22.54 11.85 -37.80
C TYR A 116 21.44 11.61 -38.83
N TRP A 117 20.84 12.70 -39.30
CA TRP A 117 20.01 12.63 -40.49
C TRP A 117 20.91 12.83 -41.74
N TRP A 118 21.08 11.75 -42.48
CA TRP A 118 21.66 11.81 -43.80
C TRP A 118 20.58 12.26 -44.78
N GLY A 119 20.48 13.57 -45.03
CA GLY A 119 19.69 14.11 -46.13
C GLY A 119 20.58 14.23 -47.36
N PRO A 120 20.11 13.82 -48.56
CA PRO A 120 20.89 13.98 -49.78
C PRO A 120 21.00 15.49 -50.13
N GLY A 121 22.19 16.05 -49.94
CA GLY A 121 22.55 17.34 -50.55
C GLY A 121 23.06 18.48 -49.69
N TRP A 122 23.11 18.37 -48.35
CA TRP A 122 23.65 19.45 -47.49
C TRP A 122 24.47 18.84 -46.36
N GLY A 123 25.66 19.39 -46.08
CA GLY A 123 26.63 18.89 -45.14
C GLY A 123 26.13 18.75 -43.69
N PRO A 124 26.99 18.26 -42.77
CA PRO A 124 26.59 17.90 -41.39
C PRO A 124 26.07 19.12 -40.63
N TRP A 125 24.77 19.14 -40.38
CA TRP A 125 24.14 20.14 -39.51
C TRP A 125 24.21 19.60 -38.06
N TRP A 126 24.90 20.32 -37.23
CA TRP A 126 24.89 20.11 -35.77
C TRP A 126 23.58 20.67 -35.27
N GLY A 127 22.58 19.81 -35.04
CA GLY A 127 21.35 20.17 -34.35
C GLY A 127 21.65 20.45 -32.86
N PRO A 128 20.96 21.44 -32.25
CA PRO A 128 21.15 21.73 -30.83
C PRO A 128 20.82 20.54 -30.01
N SER A 129 21.74 20.08 -29.16
CA SER A 129 21.48 19.07 -28.12
C SER A 129 20.71 19.73 -27.00
N PHE A 130 19.49 19.27 -26.72
CA PHE A 130 18.73 19.67 -25.55
C PHE A 130 18.94 18.66 -24.46
N SER A 131 19.48 19.06 -23.33
CA SER A 131 19.42 18.31 -22.10
C SER A 131 18.22 18.83 -21.29
N MET A 132 17.20 18.02 -21.11
CA MET A 132 16.12 18.29 -20.18
C MET A 132 16.31 17.41 -18.95
N ASN A 133 16.52 18.02 -17.79
CA ASN A 133 16.47 17.33 -16.53
C ASN A 133 15.01 17.24 -16.10
N TYR A 134 14.44 16.03 -16.17
CA TYR A 134 13.13 15.76 -15.58
C TYR A 134 13.34 15.28 -14.15
N THR A 135 12.84 16.06 -13.19
CA THR A 135 12.77 15.63 -11.81
C THR A 135 11.46 14.86 -11.64
N THR A 136 11.57 13.54 -11.46
CA THR A 136 10.40 12.72 -11.16
C THR A 136 10.30 12.54 -9.65
N PRO A 137 9.33 13.16 -8.97
CA PRO A 137 9.17 12.96 -7.53
C PRO A 137 8.73 11.52 -7.27
N ARG A 138 9.42 10.85 -6.35
CA ARG A 138 9.01 9.57 -5.78
C ARG A 138 8.71 9.75 -4.31
N TYR A 139 7.71 9.03 -3.86
CA TYR A 139 7.30 9.03 -2.46
C TYR A 139 7.64 7.69 -1.84
N GLN A 140 8.47 7.73 -0.81
CA GLN A 140 8.77 6.58 0.01
C GLN A 140 7.94 6.69 1.28
N ARG A 141 7.05 5.72 1.47
CA ARG A 141 6.25 5.58 2.69
C ARG A 141 6.76 4.38 3.47
N GLU A 142 6.89 4.57 4.77
CA GLU A 142 7.22 3.53 5.73
C GLU A 142 6.17 3.52 6.83
N VAL A 143 5.69 2.34 7.20
CA VAL A 143 4.91 2.12 8.41
C VAL A 143 5.68 1.20 9.33
N ALA A 144 5.56 1.44 10.63
CA ALA A 144 6.11 0.57 11.65
C ALA A 144 5.04 0.27 12.70
N LEU A 145 5.07 -0.95 13.21
CA LEU A 145 4.18 -1.44 14.26
C LEU A 145 5.00 -2.22 15.29
N LEU A 146 4.80 -1.90 16.54
CA LEU A 146 5.47 -2.51 17.68
C LEU A 146 4.44 -2.97 18.69
N ILE A 147 4.46 -4.25 19.06
CA ILE A 147 3.58 -4.84 20.07
C ILE A 147 4.42 -5.19 21.30
N ARG A 148 3.98 -4.71 22.46
CA ARG A 148 4.62 -5.00 23.75
C ARG A 148 3.63 -5.63 24.71
N ASP A 149 4.12 -6.54 25.52
CA ASP A 149 3.40 -7.02 26.69
C ASP A 149 3.29 -5.91 27.73
N ARG A 150 2.09 -5.56 28.17
CA ARG A 150 1.90 -4.43 29.09
C ARG A 150 2.39 -4.71 30.48
N ALA A 151 2.33 -5.96 30.93
CA ALA A 151 2.74 -6.32 32.29
C ALA A 151 4.26 -6.28 32.46
N SER A 152 5.00 -6.73 31.46
CA SER A 152 6.47 -6.84 31.53
C SER A 152 7.19 -5.73 30.75
N GLY A 153 6.51 -5.03 29.82
CA GLY A 153 7.12 -4.10 28.88
C GLY A 153 7.93 -4.76 27.76
N ALA A 154 7.97 -6.09 27.71
CA ALA A 154 8.76 -6.84 26.74
C ALA A 154 8.21 -6.66 25.32
N VAL A 155 9.10 -6.47 24.33
CA VAL A 155 8.74 -6.47 22.92
C VAL A 155 8.38 -7.87 22.49
N LEU A 156 7.15 -8.04 21.98
CA LEU A 156 6.64 -9.32 21.50
C LEU A 156 6.72 -9.44 19.98
N TYR A 157 6.49 -8.33 19.28
CA TYR A 157 6.51 -8.31 17.82
C TYR A 157 6.86 -6.91 17.30
N GLU A 158 7.76 -6.85 16.33
CA GLU A 158 8.11 -5.63 15.61
C GLU A 158 8.01 -5.90 14.12
N THR A 159 7.41 -4.98 13.38
CA THR A 159 7.34 -5.06 11.93
C THR A 159 7.41 -3.70 11.28
N ARG A 160 7.97 -3.66 10.08
CA ARG A 160 8.06 -2.48 9.21
C ARG A 160 7.68 -2.87 7.80
N ALA A 161 6.94 -2.00 7.13
CA ALA A 161 6.65 -2.13 5.71
C ALA A 161 7.01 -0.83 5.00
N ALA A 162 7.78 -0.94 3.92
CA ALA A 162 8.19 0.18 3.08
C ALA A 162 7.60 0.02 1.69
N ASN A 163 7.05 1.12 1.14
CA ASN A 163 6.53 1.19 -0.22
C ASN A 163 7.09 2.42 -0.92
N GLN A 164 7.43 2.27 -2.20
CA GLN A 164 7.84 3.37 -3.06
C GLN A 164 6.85 3.52 -4.21
N SER A 165 6.35 4.75 -4.42
CA SER A 165 5.34 5.05 -5.43
C SER A 165 5.53 6.43 -6.05
N LEU A 166 4.86 6.69 -7.18
CA LEU A 166 4.87 8.00 -7.85
C LEU A 166 3.94 9.01 -7.15
N GLY A 167 3.02 8.55 -6.32
CA GLY A 167 2.08 9.39 -5.57
C GLY A 167 2.25 9.23 -4.06
N ALA A 168 1.81 10.24 -3.31
CA ALA A 168 1.86 10.21 -1.85
C ALA A 168 1.00 9.09 -1.22
N GLY A 169 0.09 8.48 -1.99
CA GLY A 169 -0.88 7.50 -1.49
C GLY A 169 -1.94 8.15 -0.58
N ASP A 170 -2.90 7.34 -0.21
CA ASP A 170 -4.02 7.73 0.65
C ASP A 170 -4.12 6.83 1.91
N THR A 171 -5.21 6.97 2.65
CA THR A 171 -5.51 6.14 3.82
C THR A 171 -5.65 4.66 3.47
N LYS A 172 -6.16 4.32 2.26
CA LYS A 172 -6.27 2.92 1.79
C LYS A 172 -4.89 2.30 1.59
N THR A 173 -3.96 3.08 1.02
CA THR A 173 -2.54 2.68 0.88
C THR A 173 -1.93 2.38 2.25
N LEU A 174 -2.19 3.24 3.23
CA LEU A 174 -1.70 3.07 4.59
C LEU A 174 -2.25 1.79 5.24
N ALA A 175 -3.57 1.53 5.11
CA ALA A 175 -4.20 0.31 5.62
C ALA A 175 -3.64 -0.96 4.96
N ALA A 176 -3.43 -0.94 3.64
CA ALA A 176 -2.83 -2.05 2.91
C ALA A 176 -1.38 -2.33 3.36
N MET A 177 -0.62 -1.28 3.70
CA MET A 177 0.74 -1.43 4.24
C MET A 177 0.74 -2.06 5.64
N PHE A 178 -0.19 -1.70 6.53
CA PHE A 178 -0.34 -2.36 7.83
C PHE A 178 -0.80 -3.82 7.67
N ALA A 179 -1.69 -4.11 6.73
CA ALA A 179 -2.08 -5.47 6.41
C ALA A 179 -0.89 -6.31 5.89
N ALA A 180 -0.03 -5.71 5.06
CA ALA A 180 1.22 -6.34 4.62
C ALA A 180 2.16 -6.58 5.81
N ALA A 181 2.34 -5.59 6.69
CA ALA A 181 3.23 -5.66 7.86
C ALA A 181 2.86 -6.77 8.84
N LEU A 182 1.56 -7.05 9.01
CA LEU A 182 1.06 -8.10 9.92
C LEU A 182 0.81 -9.45 9.23
N LYS A 183 1.14 -9.58 7.93
CA LYS A 183 0.84 -10.79 7.15
C LYS A 183 1.46 -12.07 7.73
N ASP A 184 2.63 -11.96 8.33
CA ASP A 184 3.38 -13.08 8.89
C ASP A 184 3.14 -13.32 10.38
N PHE A 185 2.44 -12.40 11.04
CA PHE A 185 2.15 -12.52 12.46
C PHE A 185 1.52 -13.89 12.79
N PRO A 186 1.94 -14.58 13.85
CA PRO A 186 2.90 -14.16 14.88
C PRO A 186 4.37 -14.54 14.58
N HIS A 187 4.70 -15.00 13.39
CA HIS A 187 6.01 -15.56 13.05
C HIS A 187 6.95 -14.50 12.44
N THR A 188 8.25 -14.75 12.57
CA THR A 188 9.27 -14.03 11.80
C THR A 188 9.37 -14.66 10.41
N ALA A 189 9.40 -13.85 9.35
CA ALA A 189 9.63 -14.29 7.98
C ALA A 189 11.07 -14.00 7.52
N VAL A 190 11.38 -14.37 6.27
CA VAL A 190 12.60 -13.92 5.59
C VAL A 190 12.52 -12.40 5.42
N ASN A 191 13.55 -11.68 5.87
CA ASN A 191 13.58 -10.21 5.91
C ASN A 191 14.67 -9.64 4.98
N PRO A 192 14.36 -8.61 4.17
CA PRO A 192 13.00 -8.19 3.83
C PRO A 192 12.37 -9.10 2.78
N ARG A 193 11.04 -9.07 2.66
CA ARG A 193 10.32 -9.71 1.56
C ARG A 193 9.20 -8.82 1.03
N SER A 194 8.94 -8.90 -0.27
CA SER A 194 7.86 -8.14 -0.91
C SER A 194 6.52 -8.81 -0.71
N ILE A 195 5.54 -8.06 -0.20
CA ILE A 195 4.15 -8.48 0.01
C ILE A 195 3.23 -7.54 -0.77
N THR A 196 2.35 -8.12 -1.57
CA THR A 196 1.32 -7.37 -2.32
C THR A 196 -0.05 -7.56 -1.66
N VAL A 197 -0.70 -6.45 -1.36
CA VAL A 197 -2.04 -6.40 -0.76
C VAL A 197 -2.96 -5.59 -1.67
N PRO A 198 -4.17 -6.09 -2.03
CA PRO A 198 -5.14 -5.32 -2.77
C PRO A 198 -5.68 -4.15 -1.93
N LEU A 199 -5.97 -3.02 -2.58
CA LEU A 199 -6.63 -1.90 -1.91
C LEU A 199 -8.10 -2.24 -1.67
N ALA A 200 -8.57 -2.01 -0.45
CA ALA A 200 -9.97 -2.24 -0.10
C ALA A 200 -10.90 -1.32 -0.90
N GLY A 201 -11.91 -1.92 -1.57
CA GLY A 201 -12.94 -1.18 -2.29
C GLY A 201 -12.50 -0.61 -3.65
N SER A 202 -11.55 -1.27 -4.32
CA SER A 202 -11.28 -1.06 -5.75
C SER A 202 -12.07 -2.03 -6.63
#